data_24c09dab87fc93d7da84c3e4d7b082b0
#
_entry.id   24c09dab87fc93d7da84c3e4d7b082b0
#
_cell.length_a   1.000
_cell.length_b   1.000
_cell.length_c   1.000
_cell.angle_alpha   90.00
_cell.angle_beta   90.00
_cell.angle_gamma   90.00
#
_symmetry.space_group_name_H-M   'P 1'
#
loop_
_entity.id
_entity.type
_entity.pdbx_description
1 polymer ?
#
loop_
_entity_poly.entity_id
_entity_poly.type
_entity_poly.pdbx_seq_one_letter_code
_entity_poly.pdbx_strand_id
1 'polypeptide(L)'
;VLERLPVKDSFVSLHRGDRVVVAEFAIHPADSVDSVWVKLAHSQEIQGWMRETELIKSFVPTDSISQFIYLFSDTHASYFVIVFALFVGVYLFRAFRRKQLQMVYFNDIDSIYPLFLCLLMAFSATIYESMQVFVPDTWQHFYFNPTLSPFKVPLVLSVFLLSIWIFLIVFLAVLDDLFRQLAPAAAVFYLLGLTSCCIFCYFFFILTTHIYIGYLFLFCFVWLFAKKLHKSNGYKY
;
A
#
# COMPACT_ATOMS: atom_id res chain seq x y z
N VAL A 1 28.48 6.67 21.84
CA VAL A 1 28.66 5.39 22.56
C VAL A 1 28.17 4.32 21.61
N LEU A 2 29.10 3.55 21.02
CA LEU A 2 28.73 2.41 20.18
C LEU A 2 28.21 1.32 21.12
N GLU A 3 26.90 1.08 21.12
CA GLU A 3 26.35 -0.13 21.69
C GLU A 3 26.88 -1.32 20.88
N ARG A 4 27.76 -2.08 21.50
CA ARG A 4 28.17 -3.37 20.93
C ARG A 4 26.97 -4.30 21.03
N LEU A 5 26.51 -4.81 19.89
CA LEU A 5 25.64 -5.98 19.89
C LEU A 5 26.31 -7.03 20.78
N PRO A 6 25.58 -7.64 21.72
CA PRO A 6 26.13 -8.72 22.49
C PRO A 6 26.27 -9.94 21.58
N VAL A 7 27.36 -9.99 20.83
CA VAL A 7 27.77 -11.21 20.12
C VAL A 7 28.30 -12.16 21.20
N LYS A 8 27.39 -12.90 21.82
CA LYS A 8 27.74 -14.13 22.47
C LYS A 8 27.97 -15.17 21.38
N ASP A 9 29.14 -15.81 21.41
CA ASP A 9 29.60 -16.85 20.48
C ASP A 9 28.76 -18.14 20.49
N SER A 10 27.49 -18.07 20.83
CA SER A 10 26.57 -19.20 20.85
C SER A 10 25.53 -19.05 19.72
N PHE A 11 25.79 -19.75 18.64
CA PHE A 11 24.80 -19.89 17.57
C PHE A 11 23.70 -20.85 18.05
N VAL A 12 22.45 -20.39 17.99
CA VAL A 12 21.29 -21.26 18.18
C VAL A 12 20.78 -21.66 16.81
N SER A 13 20.79 -22.96 16.53
CA SER A 13 20.24 -23.50 15.29
C SER A 13 18.71 -23.62 15.43
N LEU A 14 17.97 -22.98 14.54
CA LEU A 14 16.52 -23.14 14.40
C LEU A 14 16.23 -24.24 13.37
N HIS A 15 15.23 -25.05 13.63
CA HIS A 15 14.81 -26.14 12.74
C HIS A 15 13.58 -25.74 11.92
N ARG A 16 13.37 -26.43 10.82
CA ARG A 16 12.20 -26.23 9.98
C ARG A 16 10.91 -26.52 10.75
N GLY A 17 10.05 -25.50 10.88
CA GLY A 17 8.80 -25.57 11.64
C GLY A 17 8.82 -24.84 12.97
N ASP A 18 10.00 -24.38 13.43
CA ASP A 18 10.10 -23.56 14.62
C ASP A 18 9.41 -22.21 14.41
N ARG A 19 8.72 -21.73 15.44
CA ARG A 19 8.07 -20.43 15.42
C ARG A 19 8.93 -19.44 16.18
N VAL A 20 9.18 -18.29 15.57
CA VAL A 20 9.91 -17.18 16.17
C VAL A 20 9.06 -15.92 16.14
N VAL A 21 9.24 -15.06 17.12
CA VAL A 21 8.59 -13.76 17.21
C VAL A 21 9.65 -12.67 17.04
N VAL A 22 9.34 -11.67 16.26
CA VAL A 22 10.16 -10.46 16.16
C VAL A 22 9.94 -9.65 17.44
N ALA A 23 10.99 -9.52 18.25
CA ALA A 23 10.93 -8.83 19.54
C ALA A 23 11.42 -7.38 19.44
N GLU A 24 12.42 -7.12 18.61
CA GLU A 24 13.09 -5.82 18.54
C GLU A 24 13.81 -5.70 17.19
N PHE A 25 14.11 -4.49 16.76
CA PHE A 25 15.00 -4.22 15.62
C PHE A 25 16.00 -3.14 15.98
N ALA A 26 17.17 -3.20 15.37
CA ALA A 26 18.25 -2.25 15.57
C ALA A 26 18.87 -1.86 14.22
N ILE A 27 19.16 -0.58 14.06
CA ILE A 27 19.81 -0.07 12.85
C ILE A 27 21.30 0.06 13.12
N HIS A 28 22.11 -0.64 12.32
CA HIS A 28 23.56 -0.58 12.36
C HIS A 28 24.10 -0.02 11.04
N PRO A 29 24.26 1.32 10.93
CA PRO A 29 24.72 1.97 9.69
C PRO A 29 26.15 1.53 9.27
N ALA A 30 26.92 0.93 10.19
CA ALA A 30 28.26 0.45 9.92
C ALA A 30 28.30 -0.93 9.23
N ASP A 31 27.18 -1.66 9.19
CA ASP A 31 27.12 -2.93 8.44
C ASP A 31 26.85 -2.63 6.96
N SER A 32 27.85 -2.91 6.12
CA SER A 32 27.80 -2.65 4.68
C SER A 32 26.90 -3.61 3.91
N VAL A 33 26.49 -4.72 4.53
CA VAL A 33 25.67 -5.77 3.89
C VAL A 33 24.17 -5.55 4.20
N ASP A 34 23.87 -5.23 5.46
CA ASP A 34 22.50 -4.99 5.90
C ASP A 34 22.52 -4.10 7.15
N SER A 35 21.91 -2.94 7.03
CA SER A 35 21.85 -1.97 8.12
C SER A 35 20.82 -2.32 9.19
N VAL A 36 19.86 -3.21 8.89
CA VAL A 36 18.77 -3.58 9.80
C VAL A 36 19.01 -4.96 10.39
N TRP A 37 19.06 -5.01 11.71
CA TRP A 37 19.18 -6.23 12.48
C TRP A 37 17.90 -6.45 13.30
N VAL A 38 17.42 -7.68 13.29
CA VAL A 38 16.16 -8.07 13.91
C VAL A 38 16.43 -9.06 15.03
N LYS A 39 15.91 -8.77 16.23
CA LYS A 39 15.94 -9.68 17.37
C LYS A 39 14.79 -10.65 17.29
N LEU A 40 15.11 -11.92 17.23
CA LEU A 40 14.17 -13.02 17.21
C LEU A 40 14.11 -13.70 18.56
N ALA A 41 12.92 -14.01 19.02
CA ALA A 41 12.69 -14.80 20.20
C ALA A 41 11.93 -16.09 19.84
N HIS A 42 12.52 -17.24 20.12
CA HIS A 42 11.87 -18.55 20.06
C HIS A 42 11.20 -18.88 21.41
N SER A 43 11.85 -18.49 22.51
CA SER A 43 11.35 -18.57 23.88
C SER A 43 11.90 -17.41 24.71
N GLN A 44 11.51 -17.32 26.00
CA GLN A 44 12.06 -16.30 26.90
C GLN A 44 13.58 -16.45 27.11
N GLU A 45 14.12 -17.66 26.99
CA GLU A 45 15.52 -17.97 27.20
C GLU A 45 16.33 -17.98 25.90
N ILE A 46 15.68 -18.29 24.76
CA ILE A 46 16.30 -18.42 23.45
C ILE A 46 15.96 -17.19 22.62
N GLN A 47 16.88 -16.24 22.57
CA GLN A 47 16.79 -15.02 21.80
C GLN A 47 18.10 -14.78 21.04
N GLY A 48 18.00 -14.21 19.85
CA GLY A 48 19.19 -13.91 19.05
C GLY A 48 18.92 -12.83 18.00
N TRP A 49 20.00 -12.27 17.46
CA TRP A 49 19.94 -11.27 16.41
C TRP A 49 20.24 -11.89 15.05
N MET A 50 19.50 -11.48 14.04
CA MET A 50 19.64 -11.90 12.65
C MET A 50 19.52 -10.68 11.73
N ARG A 51 20.18 -10.72 10.59
CA ARG A 51 19.99 -9.69 9.56
C ARG A 51 18.60 -9.78 8.93
N GLU A 52 18.02 -8.64 8.57
CA GLU A 52 16.70 -8.59 7.94
C GLU A 52 16.66 -9.42 6.64
N THR A 53 17.67 -9.29 5.80
CA THR A 53 17.75 -10.05 4.52
C THR A 53 17.78 -11.56 4.71
N GLU A 54 18.40 -12.05 5.79
CA GLU A 54 18.42 -13.47 6.14
C GLU A 54 17.08 -13.93 6.73
N LEU A 55 16.43 -13.08 7.52
CA LEU A 55 15.12 -13.34 8.09
C LEU A 55 14.09 -13.55 6.96
N ILE A 56 14.02 -12.62 6.02
CA ILE A 56 13.06 -12.66 4.90
C ILE A 56 13.28 -13.90 4.02
N LYS A 57 14.52 -14.34 3.84
CA LYS A 57 14.84 -15.53 3.04
C LYS A 57 14.54 -16.85 3.76
N SER A 58 14.64 -16.87 5.09
CA SER A 58 14.63 -18.11 5.87
C SER A 58 13.27 -18.37 6.56
N PHE A 59 12.47 -17.34 6.76
CA PHE A 59 11.21 -17.43 7.49
C PHE A 59 10.03 -16.97 6.63
N VAL A 60 8.90 -17.64 6.84
CA VAL A 60 7.62 -17.29 6.22
C VAL A 60 6.70 -16.73 7.31
N PRO A 61 6.04 -15.60 7.08
CA PRO A 61 5.10 -15.04 8.04
C PRO A 61 3.98 -16.03 8.35
N THR A 62 3.53 -16.06 9.61
CA THR A 62 2.42 -16.93 10.03
C THR A 62 1.07 -16.20 10.06
N ASP A 63 1.06 -14.88 10.14
CA ASP A 63 -0.16 -14.08 10.08
C ASP A 63 -0.64 -13.88 8.64
N SER A 64 -1.96 -13.84 8.46
CA SER A 64 -2.59 -13.75 7.14
C SER A 64 -2.23 -12.49 6.35
N ILE A 65 -1.93 -11.40 7.05
CA ILE A 65 -1.60 -10.10 6.41
C ILE A 65 -0.19 -10.15 5.84
N SER A 66 0.78 -10.59 6.65
CA SER A 66 2.16 -10.72 6.19
C SER A 66 2.30 -11.83 5.16
N GLN A 67 1.51 -12.91 5.24
CA GLN A 67 1.43 -13.93 4.18
C GLN A 67 0.92 -13.32 2.87
N PHE A 68 -0.09 -12.46 2.93
CA PHE A 68 -0.59 -11.77 1.75
C PHE A 68 0.48 -10.85 1.15
N ILE A 69 1.16 -10.05 1.97
CA ILE A 69 2.27 -9.19 1.53
C ILE A 69 3.41 -10.02 0.93
N TYR A 70 3.81 -11.11 1.60
CA TYR A 70 4.83 -12.04 1.12
C TYR A 70 4.47 -12.65 -0.23
N LEU A 71 3.22 -13.12 -0.39
CA LEU A 71 2.72 -13.69 -1.64
C LEU A 71 2.80 -12.68 -2.80
N PHE A 72 2.52 -11.38 -2.53
CA PHE A 72 2.59 -10.32 -3.53
C PHE A 72 4.00 -9.75 -3.74
N SER A 73 4.89 -9.93 -2.79
CA SER A 73 6.30 -9.50 -2.88
C SER A 73 7.20 -10.54 -3.56
N ASP A 74 6.77 -11.81 -3.62
CA ASP A 74 7.57 -12.88 -4.18
C ASP A 74 7.46 -12.94 -5.72
N THR A 75 8.47 -13.56 -6.35
CA THR A 75 8.59 -13.75 -7.80
C THR A 75 7.35 -14.42 -8.41
N HIS A 76 6.64 -15.25 -7.64
CA HIS A 76 5.40 -15.91 -8.07
C HIS A 76 4.24 -14.94 -8.29
N ALA A 77 4.16 -13.85 -7.52
CA ALA A 77 3.15 -12.82 -7.74
C ALA A 77 3.33 -12.09 -9.06
N SER A 78 4.58 -11.91 -9.49
CA SER A 78 4.90 -11.31 -10.80
C SER A 78 4.29 -12.13 -11.94
N TYR A 79 4.35 -13.46 -11.88
CA TYR A 79 3.71 -14.33 -12.88
C TYR A 79 2.19 -14.18 -12.86
N PHE A 80 1.56 -14.11 -11.69
CA PHE A 80 0.12 -13.91 -11.58
C PHE A 80 -0.30 -12.57 -12.17
N VAL A 81 0.42 -11.49 -11.89
CA VAL A 81 0.17 -10.16 -12.45
C VAL A 81 0.34 -10.17 -13.97
N ILE A 82 1.39 -10.83 -14.50
CA ILE A 82 1.62 -10.95 -15.95
C ILE A 82 0.47 -11.72 -16.60
N VAL A 83 0.07 -12.87 -16.05
CA VAL A 83 -1.04 -13.68 -16.59
C VAL A 83 -2.35 -12.89 -16.56
N PHE A 84 -2.65 -12.20 -15.47
CA PHE A 84 -3.83 -11.34 -15.35
C PHE A 84 -3.80 -10.19 -16.37
N ALA A 85 -2.66 -9.52 -16.52
CA ALA A 85 -2.46 -8.46 -17.51
C ALA A 85 -2.65 -8.96 -18.94
N LEU A 86 -2.19 -10.19 -19.25
CA LEU A 86 -2.43 -10.83 -20.54
C LEU A 86 -3.92 -11.09 -20.78
N PHE A 87 -4.65 -11.61 -19.80
CA PHE A 87 -6.11 -11.83 -19.94
C PHE A 87 -6.84 -10.51 -20.19
N VAL A 88 -6.54 -9.47 -19.41
CA VAL A 88 -7.12 -8.13 -19.59
C VAL A 88 -6.73 -7.58 -20.97
N GLY A 89 -5.46 -7.71 -21.37
CA GLY A 89 -4.97 -7.26 -22.67
C GLY A 89 -5.68 -7.95 -23.85
N VAL A 90 -5.83 -9.28 -23.79
CA VAL A 90 -6.56 -10.05 -24.82
C VAL A 90 -8.05 -9.64 -24.84
N TYR A 91 -8.66 -9.47 -23.68
CA TYR A 91 -10.05 -9.03 -23.58
C TYR A 91 -10.24 -7.63 -24.22
N LEU A 92 -9.39 -6.67 -23.89
CA LEU A 92 -9.43 -5.32 -24.45
C LEU A 92 -9.15 -5.31 -25.95
N PHE A 93 -8.15 -6.08 -26.40
CA PHE A 93 -7.84 -6.21 -27.83
C PHE A 93 -9.04 -6.76 -28.61
N ARG A 94 -9.72 -7.76 -28.06
CA ARG A 94 -10.91 -8.34 -28.67
C ARG A 94 -12.09 -7.36 -28.69
N ALA A 95 -12.28 -6.58 -27.61
CA ALA A 95 -13.30 -5.55 -27.52
C ALA A 95 -13.00 -4.39 -28.49
N PHE A 96 -11.73 -4.01 -28.64
CA PHE A 96 -11.28 -3.00 -29.63
C PHE A 96 -11.56 -3.45 -31.05
N ARG A 97 -11.21 -4.69 -31.42
CA ARG A 97 -11.50 -5.24 -32.76
C ARG A 97 -13.00 -5.28 -33.09
N ARG A 98 -13.86 -5.47 -32.08
CA ARG A 98 -15.31 -5.49 -32.26
C ARG A 98 -15.96 -4.11 -32.30
N LYS A 99 -15.16 -3.03 -32.26
CA LYS A 99 -15.63 -1.62 -32.19
C LYS A 99 -16.61 -1.36 -31.01
N GLN A 100 -16.50 -2.14 -29.95
CA GLN A 100 -17.32 -2.03 -28.75
C GLN A 100 -16.74 -1.04 -27.72
N LEU A 101 -15.51 -0.58 -27.94
CA LEU A 101 -14.86 0.40 -27.08
C LEU A 101 -15.29 1.81 -27.50
N GLN A 102 -16.11 2.41 -26.70
CA GLN A 102 -16.28 3.86 -26.68
C GLN A 102 -15.28 4.43 -25.66
N MET A 103 -14.52 5.45 -26.06
CA MET A 103 -13.67 6.19 -25.12
C MET A 103 -14.60 6.90 -24.13
N VAL A 104 -14.56 6.47 -22.88
CA VAL A 104 -15.30 7.07 -21.77
C VAL A 104 -14.32 7.95 -20.99
N TYR A 105 -14.62 9.24 -20.91
CA TYR A 105 -13.86 10.20 -20.16
C TYR A 105 -14.35 10.23 -18.70
N PHE A 106 -13.51 10.73 -17.78
CA PHE A 106 -13.85 10.89 -16.35
C PHE A 106 -15.12 11.74 -16.12
N ASN A 107 -15.51 12.56 -17.08
CA ASN A 107 -16.66 13.43 -16.99
C ASN A 107 -17.96 12.82 -17.56
N ASP A 108 -17.87 11.67 -18.24
CA ASP A 108 -19.00 10.98 -18.85
C ASP A 108 -19.78 10.12 -17.84
N ILE A 109 -19.23 9.96 -16.64
CA ILE A 109 -19.85 9.22 -15.54
C ILE A 109 -20.33 10.24 -14.51
N ASP A 110 -21.63 10.19 -14.21
CA ASP A 110 -22.23 11.02 -13.16
C ASP A 110 -21.96 10.42 -11.77
N SER A 111 -20.67 10.32 -11.42
CA SER A 111 -20.20 9.82 -10.13
C SER A 111 -19.04 10.65 -9.60
N ILE A 112 -19.06 10.92 -8.30
CA ILE A 112 -17.98 11.62 -7.60
C ILE A 112 -16.92 10.65 -7.05
N TYR A 113 -17.27 9.36 -6.94
CA TYR A 113 -16.41 8.35 -6.32
C TYR A 113 -15.05 8.15 -7.00
N PRO A 114 -14.89 8.19 -8.34
CA PRO A 114 -13.58 8.09 -8.97
C PRO A 114 -12.63 9.22 -8.55
N LEU A 115 -13.14 10.45 -8.47
CA LEU A 115 -12.33 11.59 -8.02
C LEU A 115 -12.00 11.48 -6.53
N PHE A 116 -12.94 11.00 -5.71
CA PHE A 116 -12.72 10.75 -4.30
C PHE A 116 -11.69 9.64 -4.07
N LEU A 117 -11.68 8.60 -4.91
CA LEU A 117 -10.68 7.55 -4.87
C LEU A 117 -9.26 8.09 -5.13
N CYS A 118 -9.10 8.94 -6.14
CA CYS A 118 -7.82 9.61 -6.41
C CYS A 118 -7.38 10.53 -5.25
N LEU A 119 -8.32 11.23 -4.62
CA LEU A 119 -8.03 12.06 -3.45
C LEU A 119 -7.60 11.22 -2.25
N LEU A 120 -8.25 10.08 -1.99
CA LEU A 120 -7.87 9.15 -0.93
C LEU A 120 -6.47 8.56 -1.18
N MET A 121 -6.14 8.23 -2.44
CA MET A 121 -4.80 7.77 -2.80
C MET A 121 -3.75 8.86 -2.53
N ALA A 122 -4.02 10.10 -2.93
CA ALA A 122 -3.13 11.24 -2.65
C ALA A 122 -2.93 11.47 -1.15
N PHE A 123 -4.02 11.39 -0.38
CA PHE A 123 -4.01 11.53 1.08
C PHE A 123 -3.20 10.40 1.75
N SER A 124 -3.47 9.15 1.38
CA SER A 124 -2.74 7.99 1.91
C SER A 124 -1.25 8.05 1.59
N ALA A 125 -0.88 8.44 0.36
CA ALA A 125 0.50 8.61 -0.07
C ALA A 125 1.22 9.72 0.74
N THR A 126 0.53 10.85 0.99
CA THR A 126 1.08 11.94 1.79
C THR A 126 1.30 11.51 3.24
N ILE A 127 0.36 10.78 3.86
CA ILE A 127 0.52 10.29 5.24
C ILE A 127 1.64 9.25 5.30
N TYR A 128 1.72 8.34 4.33
CA TYR A 128 2.76 7.33 4.26
C TYR A 128 4.16 7.96 4.24
N GLU A 129 4.39 8.93 3.34
CA GLU A 129 5.67 9.66 3.27
C GLU A 129 5.93 10.47 4.54
N SER A 130 4.91 11.14 5.07
CA SER A 130 5.02 11.89 6.34
C SER A 130 5.43 10.98 7.51
N MET A 131 4.92 9.76 7.54
CA MET A 131 5.26 8.77 8.57
C MET A 131 6.71 8.33 8.45
N GLN A 132 7.22 8.13 7.25
CA GLN A 132 8.63 7.78 7.04
C GLN A 132 9.59 8.91 7.43
N VAL A 133 9.19 10.17 7.15
CA VAL A 133 10.04 11.34 7.44
C VAL A 133 9.99 11.73 8.93
N PHE A 134 8.82 11.74 9.56
CA PHE A 134 8.65 12.30 10.90
C PHE A 134 8.58 11.26 12.02
N VAL A 135 8.17 10.03 11.73
CA VAL A 135 7.98 8.96 12.74
C VAL A 135 8.43 7.59 12.20
N PRO A 136 9.70 7.47 11.79
CA PRO A 136 10.22 6.25 11.15
C PRO A 136 10.09 5.02 12.05
N ASP A 137 10.24 5.16 13.38
CA ASP A 137 10.11 4.05 14.33
C ASP A 137 8.71 3.41 14.29
N THR A 138 7.67 4.25 14.13
CA THR A 138 6.29 3.76 14.01
C THR A 138 6.11 2.92 12.74
N TRP A 139 6.71 3.35 11.63
CA TRP A 139 6.66 2.62 10.37
C TRP A 139 7.40 1.29 10.47
N GLN A 140 8.62 1.28 11.02
CA GLN A 140 9.42 0.07 11.20
C GLN A 140 8.70 -0.95 12.11
N HIS A 141 8.12 -0.47 13.22
CA HIS A 141 7.34 -1.34 14.10
C HIS A 141 6.13 -1.95 13.38
N PHE A 142 5.44 -1.19 12.55
CA PHE A 142 4.33 -1.69 11.74
C PHE A 142 4.79 -2.69 10.68
N TYR A 143 5.94 -2.47 10.05
CA TYR A 143 6.49 -3.37 9.04
C TYR A 143 6.75 -4.77 9.61
N PHE A 144 7.28 -4.86 10.84
CA PHE A 144 7.54 -6.15 11.49
C PHE A 144 6.32 -6.74 12.21
N ASN A 145 5.36 -5.92 12.59
CA ASN A 145 4.12 -6.33 13.27
C ASN A 145 2.90 -5.72 12.57
N PRO A 146 2.58 -6.17 11.35
CA PRO A 146 1.51 -5.59 10.56
C PRO A 146 0.15 -5.85 11.21
N THR A 147 -0.69 -4.82 11.24
CA THR A 147 -2.06 -4.90 11.71
C THR A 147 -2.99 -4.13 10.78
N LEU A 148 -4.22 -4.61 10.62
CA LEU A 148 -5.27 -3.89 9.93
C LEU A 148 -6.18 -3.11 10.89
N SER A 149 -5.99 -3.29 12.21
CA SER A 149 -6.80 -2.61 13.21
C SER A 149 -6.29 -1.18 13.46
N PRO A 150 -7.08 -0.14 13.20
CA PRO A 150 -6.66 1.23 13.42
C PRO A 150 -6.70 1.66 14.90
N PHE A 151 -7.28 0.84 15.81
CA PHE A 151 -7.62 1.28 17.16
C PHE A 151 -6.51 1.07 18.22
N LYS A 152 -5.46 0.29 17.91
CA LYS A 152 -4.40 -0.05 18.87
C LYS A 152 -3.01 0.39 18.42
N VAL A 153 -2.95 1.40 17.57
CA VAL A 153 -1.72 1.89 16.94
C VAL A 153 -1.58 3.40 17.14
N PRO A 154 -0.38 3.97 16.99
CA PRO A 154 -0.18 5.42 17.05
C PRO A 154 -1.08 6.18 16.08
N LEU A 155 -1.45 7.42 16.44
CA LEU A 155 -2.47 8.21 15.72
C LEU A 155 -2.19 8.34 14.22
N VAL A 156 -0.94 8.59 13.83
CA VAL A 156 -0.58 8.76 12.41
C VAL A 156 -0.83 7.46 11.63
N LEU A 157 -0.41 6.33 12.19
CA LEU A 157 -0.64 5.02 11.60
C LEU A 157 -2.14 4.66 11.60
N SER A 158 -2.88 5.04 12.65
CA SER A 158 -4.34 4.86 12.71
C SER A 158 -5.04 5.59 11.56
N VAL A 159 -4.69 6.85 11.30
CA VAL A 159 -5.26 7.63 10.20
C VAL A 159 -4.89 7.03 8.84
N PHE A 160 -3.65 6.54 8.68
CA PHE A 160 -3.23 5.83 7.48
C PHE A 160 -4.08 4.57 7.23
N LEU A 161 -4.23 3.71 8.24
CA LEU A 161 -5.04 2.49 8.13
C LEU A 161 -6.52 2.80 7.85
N LEU A 162 -7.08 3.81 8.49
CA LEU A 162 -8.45 4.28 8.19
C LEU A 162 -8.58 4.75 6.74
N SER A 163 -7.59 5.47 6.22
CA SER A 163 -7.62 5.91 4.82
C SER A 163 -7.62 4.74 3.84
N ILE A 164 -6.90 3.64 4.15
CA ILE A 164 -6.90 2.41 3.37
C ILE A 164 -8.28 1.72 3.42
N TRP A 165 -8.91 1.62 4.59
CA TRP A 165 -10.26 1.06 4.71
C TRP A 165 -11.29 1.85 3.92
N ILE A 166 -11.25 3.20 4.01
CA ILE A 166 -12.14 4.07 3.25
C ILE A 166 -11.86 3.92 1.75
N PHE A 167 -10.58 3.82 1.34
CA PHE A 167 -10.20 3.57 -0.06
C PHE A 167 -10.84 2.28 -0.60
N LEU A 168 -10.79 1.18 0.16
CA LEU A 168 -11.40 -0.09 -0.24
C LEU A 168 -12.93 0.03 -0.39
N ILE A 169 -13.59 0.70 0.55
CA ILE A 169 -15.05 0.91 0.50
C ILE A 169 -15.43 1.76 -0.73
N VAL A 170 -14.71 2.86 -0.95
CA VAL A 170 -14.96 3.74 -2.11
C VAL A 170 -14.64 3.03 -3.42
N PHE A 171 -13.61 2.19 -3.45
CA PHE A 171 -13.29 1.39 -4.63
C PHE A 171 -14.44 0.43 -4.99
N LEU A 172 -15.04 -0.24 -4.01
CA LEU A 172 -16.24 -1.07 -4.24
C LEU A 172 -17.42 -0.25 -4.76
N ALA A 173 -17.63 0.97 -4.24
CA ALA A 173 -18.65 1.88 -4.74
C ALA A 173 -18.38 2.32 -6.18
N VAL A 174 -17.12 2.57 -6.54
CA VAL A 174 -16.72 2.86 -7.93
C VAL A 174 -17.05 1.69 -8.85
N LEU A 175 -16.74 0.46 -8.43
CA LEU A 175 -17.06 -0.74 -9.22
C LEU A 175 -18.56 -0.86 -9.46
N ASP A 176 -19.37 -0.72 -8.42
CA ASP A 176 -20.83 -0.81 -8.54
C ASP A 176 -21.39 0.25 -9.50
N ASP A 177 -20.97 1.51 -9.35
CA ASP A 177 -21.38 2.61 -10.24
C ASP A 177 -20.99 2.39 -11.70
N LEU A 178 -19.75 1.93 -11.94
CA LEU A 178 -19.24 1.72 -13.28
C LEU A 178 -20.02 0.62 -14.01
N PHE A 179 -20.23 -0.52 -13.34
CA PHE A 179 -20.95 -1.64 -13.97
C PHE A 179 -22.45 -1.39 -14.12
N ARG A 180 -23.01 -0.40 -13.41
CA ARG A 180 -24.39 0.06 -13.63
C ARG A 180 -24.52 1.03 -14.80
N GLN A 181 -23.52 1.89 -15.01
CA GLN A 181 -23.61 2.97 -16.00
C GLN A 181 -22.99 2.60 -17.35
N LEU A 182 -22.00 1.68 -17.37
CA LEU A 182 -21.22 1.37 -18.55
C LEU A 182 -21.38 -0.10 -18.97
N ALA A 183 -21.21 -0.34 -20.26
CA ALA A 183 -21.02 -1.70 -20.77
C ALA A 183 -19.73 -2.31 -20.20
N PRO A 184 -19.66 -3.65 -19.97
CA PRO A 184 -18.52 -4.28 -19.29
C PRO A 184 -17.16 -3.96 -19.90
N ALA A 185 -17.06 -3.87 -21.22
CA ALA A 185 -15.82 -3.53 -21.91
C ALA A 185 -15.36 -2.09 -21.63
N ALA A 186 -16.30 -1.14 -21.64
CA ALA A 186 -16.04 0.26 -21.33
C ALA A 186 -15.71 0.45 -19.85
N ALA A 187 -16.39 -0.27 -18.94
CA ALA A 187 -16.10 -0.25 -17.51
C ALA A 187 -14.67 -0.73 -17.20
N VAL A 188 -14.23 -1.84 -17.80
CA VAL A 188 -12.85 -2.35 -17.63
C VAL A 188 -11.84 -1.34 -18.17
N PHE A 189 -12.08 -0.73 -19.33
CA PHE A 189 -11.19 0.29 -19.88
C PHE A 189 -11.08 1.53 -18.98
N TYR A 190 -12.22 1.98 -18.46
CA TYR A 190 -12.27 3.08 -17.49
C TYR A 190 -11.50 2.75 -16.20
N LEU A 191 -11.68 1.53 -15.66
CA LEU A 191 -10.96 1.07 -14.47
C LEU A 191 -9.44 1.07 -14.67
N LEU A 192 -8.95 0.67 -15.85
CA LEU A 192 -7.53 0.74 -16.16
C LEU A 192 -7.02 2.19 -16.17
N GLY A 193 -7.79 3.11 -16.75
CA GLY A 193 -7.47 4.53 -16.73
C GLY A 193 -7.47 5.10 -15.30
N LEU A 194 -8.47 4.75 -14.50
CA LEU A 194 -8.57 5.15 -13.09
C LEU A 194 -7.42 4.59 -12.25
N THR A 195 -7.08 3.31 -12.44
CA THR A 195 -5.93 2.69 -11.77
C THR A 195 -4.63 3.40 -12.12
N SER A 196 -4.42 3.71 -13.41
CA SER A 196 -3.25 4.47 -13.86
C SER A 196 -3.19 5.86 -13.23
N CYS A 197 -4.34 6.53 -13.10
CA CYS A 197 -4.45 7.83 -12.43
C CYS A 197 -4.13 7.72 -10.92
N CYS A 198 -4.62 6.69 -10.24
CA CYS A 198 -4.30 6.43 -8.83
C CYS A 198 -2.81 6.15 -8.62
N ILE A 199 -2.19 5.35 -9.49
CA ILE A 199 -0.74 5.09 -9.46
C ILE A 199 0.05 6.39 -9.66
N PHE A 200 -0.35 7.20 -10.64
CA PHE A 200 0.27 8.52 -10.84
C PHE A 200 0.12 9.42 -9.62
N CYS A 201 -1.08 9.52 -9.03
CA CYS A 201 -1.30 10.27 -7.80
C CYS A 201 -0.41 9.78 -6.66
N TYR A 202 -0.28 8.47 -6.48
CA TYR A 202 0.56 7.86 -5.45
C TYR A 202 2.02 8.33 -5.57
N PHE A 203 2.64 8.12 -6.73
CA PHE A 203 4.05 8.52 -6.95
C PHE A 203 4.23 10.03 -6.89
N PHE A 204 3.30 10.79 -7.48
CA PHE A 204 3.36 12.25 -7.47
C PHE A 204 3.35 12.79 -6.04
N PHE A 205 2.45 12.29 -5.19
CA PHE A 205 2.34 12.76 -3.81
C PHE A 205 3.48 12.27 -2.92
N ILE A 206 3.99 11.06 -3.10
CA ILE A 206 5.23 10.64 -2.40
C ILE A 206 6.38 11.58 -2.74
N LEU A 207 6.67 11.77 -4.02
CA LEU A 207 7.79 12.60 -4.46
C LEU A 207 7.66 14.05 -3.99
N THR A 208 6.48 14.64 -4.11
CA THR A 208 6.25 16.04 -3.75
C THR A 208 6.17 16.25 -2.24
N THR A 209 5.71 15.27 -1.47
CA THR A 209 5.68 15.33 0.00
C THR A 209 7.08 15.24 0.58
N HIS A 210 7.96 14.45 -0.03
CA HIS A 210 9.37 14.39 0.35
C HIS A 210 10.05 15.77 0.36
N ILE A 211 9.69 16.64 -0.56
CA ILE A 211 10.17 18.04 -0.64
C ILE A 211 9.19 19.05 -0.02
N TYR A 212 8.25 18.61 0.81
CA TYR A 212 7.22 19.38 1.52
C TYR A 212 6.19 20.13 0.66
N ILE A 213 6.33 20.16 -0.66
CA ILE A 213 5.39 20.82 -1.58
C ILE A 213 4.07 20.00 -1.70
N GLY A 214 4.13 18.70 -1.47
CA GLY A 214 2.97 17.80 -1.54
C GLY A 214 1.82 18.21 -0.63
N TYR A 215 2.09 18.80 0.54
CA TYR A 215 1.05 19.29 1.45
C TYR A 215 0.22 20.40 0.81
N LEU A 216 0.87 21.33 0.09
CA LEU A 216 0.18 22.39 -0.63
C LEU A 216 -0.69 21.82 -1.75
N PHE A 217 -0.18 20.88 -2.51
CA PHE A 217 -0.94 20.21 -3.57
C PHE A 217 -2.12 19.42 -3.01
N LEU A 218 -1.95 18.74 -1.89
CA LEU A 218 -3.03 18.03 -1.22
C LEU A 218 -4.14 19.01 -0.79
N PHE A 219 -3.78 20.13 -0.19
CA PHE A 219 -4.74 21.17 0.19
C PHE A 219 -5.51 21.70 -1.02
N CYS A 220 -4.83 22.00 -2.13
CA CYS A 220 -5.45 22.41 -3.38
C CYS A 220 -6.39 21.32 -3.92
N PHE A 221 -6.01 20.05 -3.86
CA PHE A 221 -6.83 18.94 -4.33
C PHE A 221 -8.10 18.78 -3.48
N VAL A 222 -7.98 18.84 -2.15
CA VAL A 222 -9.13 18.83 -1.22
C VAL A 222 -10.09 20.00 -1.53
N TRP A 223 -9.55 21.19 -1.74
CA TRP A 223 -10.36 22.37 -2.08
C TRP A 223 -11.10 22.21 -3.41
N LEU A 224 -10.44 21.69 -4.45
CA LEU A 224 -11.06 21.41 -5.74
C LEU A 224 -12.16 20.35 -5.61
N PHE A 225 -11.91 19.29 -4.83
CA PHE A 225 -12.91 18.26 -4.55
C PHE A 225 -14.13 18.84 -3.83
N ALA A 226 -13.93 19.63 -2.77
CA ALA A 226 -15.01 20.26 -2.04
C ALA A 226 -15.84 21.21 -2.92
N LYS A 227 -15.19 21.97 -3.82
CA LYS A 227 -15.85 22.82 -4.80
C LYS A 227 -16.71 22.01 -5.77
N LYS A 228 -16.22 20.86 -6.25
CA LYS A 228 -16.98 19.98 -7.15
C LYS A 228 -18.18 19.34 -6.42
N LEU A 229 -17.99 18.94 -5.16
CA LEU A 229 -19.06 18.39 -4.31
C LEU A 229 -20.19 19.41 -4.10
N HIS A 230 -19.84 20.66 -3.79
CA HIS A 230 -20.81 21.74 -3.58
C HIS A 230 -21.60 22.04 -4.87
N LYS A 231 -20.93 22.04 -6.01
CA LYS A 231 -21.58 22.23 -7.31
C LYS A 231 -22.55 21.07 -7.65
N SER A 232 -22.18 19.83 -7.36
CA SER A 232 -23.04 18.66 -7.59
C SER A 232 -24.31 18.69 -6.75
N ASN A 233 -24.23 19.15 -5.50
CA ASN A 233 -25.40 19.27 -4.62
C ASN A 233 -26.32 20.45 -5.02
N GLY A 234 -25.79 21.50 -5.63
CA GLY A 234 -26.58 22.66 -6.07
C GLY A 234 -27.49 22.44 -7.29
N TYR A 235 -27.30 21.34 -8.03
CA TYR A 235 -28.14 20.97 -9.17
C TYR A 235 -29.29 20.02 -8.81
N LYS A 236 -29.42 19.62 -7.53
CA LYS A 236 -30.49 18.70 -7.06
C LYS A 236 -31.69 19.42 -6.45
N TYR A 237 -31.77 20.75 -6.55
CA TYR A 237 -32.92 21.58 -6.09
C TYR A 237 -33.52 22.38 -7.24
#